data_fd9ddf54afffaab30c6fb4621df9cec2
#
_entry.id   fd9ddf54afffaab30c6fb4621df9cec2
#
_cell.length_a   1.000
_cell.length_b   1.000
_cell.length_c   1.000
_cell.angle_alpha   90.00
_cell.angle_beta   90.00
_cell.angle_gamma   90.00
#
_symmetry.space_group_name_H-M   'P 1'
#
loop_
_entity.id
_entity.type
_entity.pdbx_description
1 polymer ?
#
loop_
_entity_poly.entity_id
_entity_poly.type
_entity_poly.pdbx_seq_one_letter_code
_entity_poly.pdbx_strand_id
1 'polypeptide(L)'
;MTTVAKEYVRIDPFTYEIIRNGLRTSAEEMFYAFGKAARSPVIYETLDYASAITDNSGNLVAQANGVPGFLGVLDYAVRDLISCRPDLLDEFYIANIPYNGGTHLNDVTIILPLLYDGDIDMFIVNKGHWSEIGGMRFGSWSPDATEIFQEGTQIPNVKLTNGGVPDREVVEMIKANSRTPELTVGDMEAQLASMRVAKRRILEMYSKYGRNVVLKSVTNMLEDSKKRSLELLKAFPHGEFYVEDFIDDDGINEEPIKVKLKLTVTDDSFVADFTGSSKAVAGSINSPLPATVSAVRVVYVAAVDPHSDANEGTFYPIKVIAPEGSIFNPSKPYPTSTYWESMSYATDLVWHALVDSVPTKLSAGHYLTVGATIVGGTDDYRKKNEPFAIVEPQPGGWGACYNSDGESVLVCSGDGETYAASAEVIEKTLPIRVERFSLNTEDAVSRGKYRGGLGMIKEYRILSSEASFSGSFGRSRFPAWGIQGGGEGTPNYFEITGSKKLKGRRIGGLKLKRNDLIRIKTGSGGSWGDPKDRDRNLIERDKKYEYLGGATD
;
A
#
# COMPACT_ATOMS: atom_id res chain seq x y z
N MET A 1 20.72 3.29 45.06
CA MET A 1 19.67 4.04 44.33
C MET A 1 20.16 5.47 44.15
N THR A 2 20.85 5.74 43.08
CA THR A 2 21.32 7.10 42.74
C THR A 2 20.38 7.61 41.64
N THR A 3 19.49 8.51 42.03
CA THR A 3 18.60 9.22 41.14
C THR A 3 19.47 10.14 40.27
N VAL A 4 19.78 9.72 39.06
CA VAL A 4 20.39 10.62 38.06
C VAL A 4 19.30 11.61 37.70
N ALA A 5 19.49 12.87 38.10
CA ALA A 5 18.66 13.99 37.70
C ALA A 5 18.69 14.02 36.17
N LYS A 6 17.54 13.84 35.50
CA LYS A 6 17.40 14.06 34.06
C LYS A 6 17.78 15.50 33.80
N GLU A 7 18.98 15.73 33.26
CA GLU A 7 19.40 17.04 32.77
C GLU A 7 18.35 17.55 31.80
N TYR A 8 17.80 18.71 32.10
CA TYR A 8 16.78 19.36 31.29
C TYR A 8 17.48 20.00 30.09
N VAL A 9 17.71 19.23 29.02
CA VAL A 9 18.30 19.76 27.78
C VAL A 9 17.27 20.69 27.15
N ARG A 10 17.50 22.00 27.26
CA ARG A 10 16.71 23.02 26.57
C ARG A 10 17.23 23.12 25.15
N ILE A 11 16.41 22.75 24.17
CA ILE A 11 16.73 22.86 22.73
C ILE A 11 16.19 24.20 22.26
N ASP A 12 17.01 24.98 21.55
CA ASP A 12 16.51 26.17 20.89
C ASP A 12 15.61 25.81 19.69
N PRO A 13 14.60 26.63 19.37
CA PRO A 13 13.62 26.29 18.33
C PRO A 13 14.24 26.09 16.94
N PHE A 14 15.32 26.78 16.60
CA PHE A 14 15.97 26.65 15.28
C PHE A 14 16.69 25.30 15.16
N THR A 15 17.45 24.91 16.17
CA THR A 15 18.11 23.60 16.23
C THR A 15 17.08 22.48 16.20
N TYR A 16 15.97 22.62 16.93
CA TYR A 16 14.87 21.66 16.91
C TYR A 16 14.30 21.48 15.50
N GLU A 17 13.94 22.56 14.80
CA GLU A 17 13.40 22.50 13.43
C GLU A 17 14.40 21.93 12.43
N ILE A 18 15.70 22.23 12.58
CA ILE A 18 16.75 21.65 11.72
C ILE A 18 16.84 20.14 11.92
N ILE A 19 16.80 19.65 13.16
CA ILE A 19 16.86 18.22 13.46
C ILE A 19 15.59 17.52 12.96
N ARG A 20 14.41 18.08 13.21
CA ARG A 20 13.13 17.56 12.71
C ARG A 20 13.14 17.39 11.19
N ASN A 21 13.50 18.46 10.47
CA ASN A 21 13.60 18.39 9.00
C ASN A 21 14.75 17.47 8.56
N GLY A 22 15.86 17.40 9.29
CA GLY A 22 16.98 16.50 9.02
C GLY A 22 16.60 15.03 9.10
N LEU A 23 15.80 14.62 10.10
CA LEU A 23 15.30 13.24 10.21
C LEU A 23 14.33 12.89 9.08
N ARG A 24 13.39 13.81 8.73
CA ARG A 24 12.50 13.65 7.59
C ARG A 24 13.30 13.49 6.29
N THR A 25 14.21 14.41 6.02
CA THR A 25 15.06 14.36 4.82
C THR A 25 15.93 13.10 4.78
N SER A 26 16.37 12.57 5.94
CA SER A 26 17.11 11.30 5.98
C SER A 26 16.25 10.12 5.53
N ALA A 27 14.97 10.08 5.88
CA ALA A 27 14.04 9.08 5.38
C ALA A 27 13.76 9.25 3.88
N GLU A 28 13.59 10.50 3.41
CA GLU A 28 13.40 10.83 1.99
C GLU A 28 14.64 10.46 1.15
N GLU A 29 15.85 10.82 1.59
CA GLU A 29 17.10 10.44 0.90
C GLU A 29 17.26 8.91 0.82
N MET A 30 16.90 8.18 1.87
CA MET A 30 16.88 6.72 1.88
C MET A 30 15.90 6.18 0.83
N PHE A 31 14.70 6.73 0.77
CA PHE A 31 13.68 6.37 -0.20
C PHE A 31 14.19 6.57 -1.63
N TYR A 32 14.66 7.76 -1.98
CA TYR A 32 15.18 8.04 -3.33
C TYR A 32 16.42 7.21 -3.68
N ALA A 33 17.31 6.96 -2.73
CA ALA A 33 18.48 6.12 -2.95
C ALA A 33 18.09 4.68 -3.28
N PHE A 34 17.06 4.14 -2.62
CA PHE A 34 16.56 2.81 -2.91
C PHE A 34 15.98 2.72 -4.33
N GLY A 35 15.06 3.59 -4.70
CA GLY A 35 14.45 3.59 -6.03
C GLY A 35 15.47 3.72 -7.17
N LYS A 36 16.55 4.52 -6.96
CA LYS A 36 17.62 4.69 -7.97
C LYS A 36 18.57 3.51 -8.09
N ALA A 37 18.78 2.75 -7.01
CA ALA A 37 19.72 1.62 -7.00
C ALA A 37 19.04 0.28 -7.32
N ALA A 38 17.72 0.20 -7.21
CA ALA A 38 16.93 -1.01 -7.41
C ALA A 38 17.03 -1.56 -8.84
N ARG A 39 16.80 -2.86 -8.97
CA ARG A 39 16.90 -3.60 -10.24
C ARG A 39 15.55 -3.94 -10.84
N SER A 40 14.51 -4.10 -10.01
CA SER A 40 13.18 -4.50 -10.50
C SER A 40 12.30 -3.30 -10.86
N PRO A 41 11.52 -3.39 -11.95
CA PRO A 41 10.59 -2.34 -12.35
C PRO A 41 9.54 -2.00 -11.28
N VAL A 42 9.10 -2.96 -10.48
CA VAL A 42 8.15 -2.72 -9.39
C VAL A 42 8.69 -1.71 -8.37
N ILE A 43 10.01 -1.65 -8.18
CA ILE A 43 10.65 -0.64 -7.33
C ILE A 43 10.91 0.65 -8.10
N TYR A 44 11.65 0.64 -9.23
CA TYR A 44 12.11 1.88 -9.85
C TYR A 44 11.10 2.56 -10.78
N GLU A 45 10.09 1.84 -11.31
CA GLU A 45 9.01 2.40 -12.15
C GLU A 45 7.72 2.59 -11.34
N THR A 46 7.30 1.55 -10.61
CA THR A 46 6.02 1.57 -9.86
C THR A 46 6.14 2.28 -8.53
N LEU A 47 7.33 2.35 -7.94
CA LEU A 47 7.65 2.92 -6.62
C LEU A 47 6.95 2.19 -5.46
N ASP A 48 6.84 0.85 -5.55
CA ASP A 48 6.19 0.04 -4.53
C ASP A 48 7.15 -0.28 -3.36
N TYR A 49 7.43 0.73 -2.55
CA TYR A 49 8.29 0.63 -1.37
C TYR A 49 8.07 1.79 -0.39
N ALA A 50 8.62 1.66 0.81
CA ALA A 50 8.59 2.69 1.84
C ALA A 50 9.86 2.70 2.69
N SER A 51 10.14 3.84 3.32
CA SER A 51 11.31 4.06 4.16
C SER A 51 10.94 4.86 5.40
N ALA A 52 11.42 4.46 6.58
CA ALA A 52 11.13 5.14 7.83
C ALA A 52 12.27 5.08 8.84
N ILE A 53 12.18 5.91 9.85
CA ILE A 53 13.00 5.94 11.06
C ILE A 53 12.06 5.83 12.25
N THR A 54 12.37 4.93 13.20
CA THR A 54 11.65 4.82 14.47
C THR A 54 12.58 5.14 15.64
N ASP A 55 12.00 5.44 16.79
CA ASP A 55 12.76 5.48 18.04
C ASP A 55 13.17 4.06 18.49
N ASN A 56 13.83 3.97 19.64
CA ASN A 56 14.30 2.70 20.22
C ASN A 56 13.17 1.77 20.73
N SER A 57 11.95 2.24 20.75
CA SER A 57 10.75 1.46 21.11
C SER A 57 9.92 1.04 19.88
N GLY A 58 10.38 1.41 18.69
CA GLY A 58 9.67 1.16 17.44
C GLY A 58 8.56 2.16 17.15
N ASN A 59 8.51 3.32 17.82
CA ASN A 59 7.56 4.37 17.50
C ASN A 59 8.01 5.12 16.25
N LEU A 60 7.10 5.32 15.28
CA LEU A 60 7.40 6.01 14.03
C LEU A 60 7.78 7.48 14.30
N VAL A 61 8.99 7.86 13.89
CA VAL A 61 9.53 9.23 14.03
C VAL A 61 9.41 10.00 12.73
N ALA A 62 9.86 9.42 11.63
CA ALA A 62 9.83 10.03 10.31
C ALA A 62 9.64 8.95 9.24
N GLN A 63 8.92 9.30 8.19
CA GLN A 63 8.66 8.43 7.05
C GLN A 63 8.78 9.25 5.76
N ALA A 64 9.31 8.64 4.70
CA ALA A 64 9.26 9.21 3.36
C ALA A 64 7.88 9.00 2.74
N ASN A 65 7.53 9.84 1.79
CA ASN A 65 6.40 9.60 0.91
C ASN A 65 6.62 8.29 0.15
N GLY A 66 5.54 7.60 -0.16
CA GLY A 66 5.56 6.30 -0.81
C GLY A 66 4.17 5.69 -0.78
N VAL A 67 4.10 4.37 -0.61
CA VAL A 67 2.84 3.63 -0.51
C VAL A 67 2.14 3.95 0.82
N PRO A 68 1.00 4.68 0.84
CA PRO A 68 0.27 5.00 2.08
C PRO A 68 -0.20 3.76 2.83
N GLY A 69 -0.45 2.65 2.14
CA GLY A 69 -0.75 1.35 2.75
C GLY A 69 0.35 0.82 3.67
N PHE A 70 1.58 1.36 3.58
CA PHE A 70 2.67 1.07 4.50
C PHE A 70 2.80 2.05 5.67
N LEU A 71 1.91 3.06 5.73
CA LEU A 71 1.86 4.03 6.82
C LEU A 71 1.44 3.36 8.13
N GLY A 72 2.40 3.01 8.96
CA GLY A 72 2.15 2.28 10.20
C GLY A 72 2.23 0.77 10.08
N VAL A 73 2.90 0.26 9.05
CA VAL A 73 3.33 -1.14 8.98
C VAL A 73 4.79 -1.26 9.41
N LEU A 74 5.60 -0.23 9.10
CA LEU A 74 7.04 -0.25 9.39
C LEU A 74 7.35 -0.24 10.90
N ASP A 75 6.57 0.50 11.69
CA ASP A 75 6.66 0.50 13.15
C ASP A 75 6.29 -0.87 13.76
N TYR A 76 5.29 -1.55 13.20
CA TYR A 76 4.93 -2.92 13.61
C TYR A 76 6.07 -3.91 13.33
N ALA A 77 6.72 -3.81 12.16
CA ALA A 77 7.86 -4.67 11.82
C ALA A 77 9.03 -4.48 12.80
N VAL A 78 9.30 -3.23 13.18
CA VAL A 78 10.36 -2.93 14.17
C VAL A 78 9.97 -3.47 15.56
N ARG A 79 8.74 -3.28 16.00
CA ARG A 79 8.25 -3.82 17.28
C ARG A 79 8.26 -5.35 17.31
N ASP A 80 7.93 -6.01 16.22
CA ASP A 80 8.05 -7.47 16.09
C ASP A 80 9.51 -7.91 16.21
N LEU A 81 10.45 -7.24 15.54
CA LEU A 81 11.88 -7.52 15.68
C LEU A 81 12.35 -7.37 17.13
N ILE A 82 12.01 -6.27 17.79
CA ILE A 82 12.35 -6.01 19.20
C ILE A 82 11.81 -7.13 20.10
N SER A 83 10.58 -7.58 19.87
CA SER A 83 9.94 -8.62 20.68
C SER A 83 10.57 -10.01 20.51
N CYS A 84 11.05 -10.31 19.30
CA CYS A 84 11.61 -11.62 18.93
C CYS A 84 13.12 -11.73 19.20
N ARG A 85 13.84 -10.60 19.26
CA ARG A 85 15.31 -10.58 19.31
C ARG A 85 15.84 -9.70 20.44
N PRO A 86 16.15 -10.27 21.61
CA PRO A 86 16.78 -9.53 22.71
C PRO A 86 18.27 -9.22 22.46
N ASP A 87 18.88 -9.84 21.45
CA ASP A 87 20.30 -9.84 21.12
C ASP A 87 20.62 -8.98 19.88
N LEU A 88 19.92 -7.85 19.71
CA LEU A 88 20.12 -6.97 18.55
C LEU A 88 21.52 -6.36 18.52
N LEU A 89 22.12 -6.40 17.34
CA LEU A 89 23.44 -5.86 17.03
C LEU A 89 23.30 -4.74 15.97
N ASP A 90 24.40 -4.03 15.68
CA ASP A 90 24.51 -3.08 14.57
C ASP A 90 24.65 -3.84 13.23
N GLU A 91 23.63 -4.67 12.95
CA GLU A 91 23.51 -5.53 11.78
C GLU A 91 22.15 -5.37 11.11
N PHE A 92 22.04 -5.70 9.84
CA PHE A 92 20.76 -5.70 9.15
C PHE A 92 19.98 -6.98 9.47
N TYR A 93 18.68 -6.82 9.70
CA TYR A 93 17.73 -7.90 9.91
C TYR A 93 16.69 -7.87 8.81
N ILE A 94 16.25 -9.05 8.34
CA ILE A 94 15.28 -9.20 7.26
C ILE A 94 14.06 -9.99 7.74
N ALA A 95 12.87 -9.54 7.34
CA ALA A 95 11.61 -10.18 7.66
C ALA A 95 10.54 -9.94 6.60
N ASN A 96 9.56 -10.88 6.49
CA ASN A 96 8.40 -10.70 5.63
C ASN A 96 7.12 -11.38 6.17
N ILE A 97 7.10 -11.84 7.43
CA ILE A 97 5.92 -12.52 7.99
C ILE A 97 4.76 -11.52 8.13
N PRO A 98 3.59 -11.75 7.49
CA PRO A 98 2.52 -10.77 7.44
C PRO A 98 1.86 -10.46 8.79
N TYR A 99 1.63 -11.47 9.60
CA TYR A 99 0.72 -11.40 10.74
C TYR A 99 1.17 -10.47 11.87
N ASN A 100 2.46 -10.29 12.06
CA ASN A 100 3.02 -9.51 13.17
C ASN A 100 3.51 -8.13 12.75
N GLY A 101 4.14 -8.01 11.60
CA GLY A 101 4.77 -6.75 11.17
C GLY A 101 4.80 -6.58 9.66
N GLY A 102 4.06 -7.43 8.93
CA GLY A 102 4.04 -7.44 7.47
C GLY A 102 2.68 -7.12 6.86
N THR A 103 2.60 -7.38 5.59
CA THR A 103 1.45 -7.19 4.72
C THR A 103 1.20 -8.46 3.91
N HIS A 104 2.05 -8.78 2.94
CA HIS A 104 2.18 -10.07 2.30
C HIS A 104 3.66 -10.44 2.14
N LEU A 105 3.95 -11.67 1.68
CA LEU A 105 5.34 -12.16 1.70
C LEU A 105 6.28 -11.40 0.76
N ASN A 106 5.77 -10.81 -0.33
CA ASN A 106 6.59 -10.01 -1.26
C ASN A 106 7.14 -8.72 -0.62
N ASP A 107 6.46 -8.18 0.38
CA ASP A 107 6.82 -6.95 1.08
C ASP A 107 7.94 -7.20 2.09
N VAL A 108 9.15 -7.33 1.57
CA VAL A 108 10.31 -7.66 2.38
C VAL A 108 10.83 -6.43 3.11
N THR A 109 10.82 -6.51 4.43
CA THR A 109 11.29 -5.45 5.32
C THR A 109 12.72 -5.73 5.77
N ILE A 110 13.60 -4.73 5.65
CA ILE A 110 14.95 -4.76 6.23
C ILE A 110 15.01 -3.69 7.33
N ILE A 111 15.59 -4.07 8.47
CA ILE A 111 15.67 -3.24 9.68
C ILE A 111 17.12 -3.19 10.13
N LEU A 112 17.60 -1.98 10.41
CA LEU A 112 18.94 -1.72 10.95
C LEU A 112 18.81 -1.01 12.30
N PRO A 113 19.16 -1.65 13.42
CA PRO A 113 19.34 -0.96 14.70
C PRO A 113 20.48 0.05 14.58
N LEU A 114 20.27 1.27 15.01
CA LEU A 114 21.30 2.28 15.12
C LEU A 114 21.89 2.22 16.54
N LEU A 115 22.98 1.51 16.68
CA LEU A 115 23.74 1.44 17.94
C LEU A 115 24.70 2.63 18.04
N TYR A 116 24.72 3.26 19.22
CA TYR A 116 25.65 4.32 19.57
C TYR A 116 26.09 4.15 21.03
N ASP A 117 27.39 4.04 21.29
CA ASP A 117 27.97 3.79 22.62
C ASP A 117 27.36 2.57 23.35
N GLY A 118 26.94 1.54 22.61
CA GLY A 118 26.39 0.30 23.14
C GLY A 118 24.87 0.29 23.35
N ASP A 119 24.19 1.42 23.17
CA ASP A 119 22.73 1.54 23.25
C ASP A 119 22.10 1.59 21.84
N ILE A 120 20.88 1.06 21.70
CA ILE A 120 20.07 1.27 20.52
C ILE A 120 19.29 2.58 20.68
N ASP A 121 19.55 3.54 19.80
CA ASP A 121 18.88 4.84 19.81
C ASP A 121 17.66 4.90 18.92
N MET A 122 17.73 4.29 17.76
CA MET A 122 16.73 4.32 16.69
C MET A 122 16.79 3.05 15.87
N PHE A 123 15.77 2.85 15.05
CA PHE A 123 15.83 1.87 13.97
C PHE A 123 15.60 2.56 12.62
N ILE A 124 16.39 2.17 11.65
CA ILE A 124 16.22 2.54 10.25
C ILE A 124 15.54 1.37 9.58
N VAL A 125 14.43 1.60 8.89
CA VAL A 125 13.62 0.54 8.31
C VAL A 125 13.24 0.87 6.88
N ASN A 126 13.34 -0.12 6.00
CA ASN A 126 12.99 -0.03 4.61
C ASN A 126 12.19 -1.28 4.22
N LYS A 127 11.08 -1.10 3.52
CA LYS A 127 10.23 -2.15 2.97
C LYS A 127 10.18 -2.01 1.46
N GLY A 128 10.38 -3.09 0.73
CA GLY A 128 10.25 -3.11 -0.72
C GLY A 128 9.47 -4.33 -1.18
N HIS A 129 8.59 -4.14 -2.15
CA HIS A 129 7.92 -5.22 -2.84
C HIS A 129 8.90 -5.94 -3.77
N TRP A 130 9.42 -7.10 -3.34
CA TRP A 130 10.26 -7.91 -4.20
C TRP A 130 9.45 -8.58 -5.30
N SER A 131 9.93 -8.49 -6.53
CA SER A 131 9.21 -9.04 -7.70
C SER A 131 8.97 -10.54 -7.60
N GLU A 132 9.79 -11.28 -6.82
CA GLU A 132 9.74 -12.73 -6.78
C GLU A 132 10.41 -13.26 -5.50
N ILE A 133 9.69 -14.07 -4.75
CA ILE A 133 10.15 -14.75 -3.52
C ILE A 133 9.76 -16.23 -3.49
N GLY A 134 9.46 -16.82 -4.65
CA GLY A 134 8.99 -18.21 -4.77
C GLY A 134 7.45 -18.33 -4.73
N GLY A 135 6.96 -19.41 -4.20
CA GLY A 135 5.52 -19.71 -4.21
C GLY A 135 5.01 -20.32 -5.50
N MET A 136 3.69 -20.53 -5.58
CA MET A 136 3.11 -21.31 -6.67
C MET A 136 2.88 -20.53 -7.97
N ARG A 137 2.94 -19.21 -7.94
CA ARG A 137 2.69 -18.32 -9.11
C ARG A 137 3.88 -17.43 -9.41
N PHE A 138 4.04 -17.04 -10.70
CA PHE A 138 4.99 -16.01 -11.09
C PHE A 138 4.70 -14.69 -10.37
N GLY A 139 5.75 -13.95 -10.02
CA GLY A 139 5.64 -12.71 -9.25
C GLY A 139 5.24 -12.94 -7.79
N SER A 140 5.17 -14.21 -7.36
CA SER A 140 4.76 -14.61 -6.00
C SER A 140 3.38 -14.06 -5.57
N TRP A 141 2.56 -13.62 -6.51
CA TRP A 141 1.18 -13.23 -6.29
C TRP A 141 0.24 -14.36 -6.64
N SER A 142 -0.42 -14.86 -5.62
CA SER A 142 -1.23 -16.08 -5.70
C SER A 142 -2.68 -15.78 -5.28
N PRO A 143 -3.51 -15.16 -6.14
CA PRO A 143 -4.91 -14.85 -5.80
C PRO A 143 -5.77 -16.09 -5.56
N ASP A 144 -5.26 -17.25 -5.91
CA ASP A 144 -5.84 -18.58 -5.71
C ASP A 144 -5.14 -19.40 -4.61
N ALA A 145 -4.29 -18.78 -3.79
CA ALA A 145 -3.72 -19.43 -2.60
C ALA A 145 -4.79 -19.63 -1.53
N THR A 146 -4.71 -20.77 -0.84
CA THR A 146 -5.58 -21.12 0.28
C THR A 146 -4.82 -21.22 1.61
N GLU A 147 -3.50 -21.11 1.56
CA GLU A 147 -2.63 -21.04 2.73
C GLU A 147 -1.34 -20.28 2.41
N ILE A 148 -0.75 -19.66 3.42
CA ILE A 148 0.46 -18.84 3.30
C ILE A 148 1.67 -19.59 2.71
N PHE A 149 1.75 -20.89 2.89
CA PHE A 149 2.84 -21.73 2.37
C PHE A 149 2.88 -21.82 0.84
N GLN A 150 1.78 -21.47 0.16
CA GLN A 150 1.69 -21.42 -1.30
C GLN A 150 2.18 -20.09 -1.87
N GLU A 151 2.30 -19.04 -1.03
CA GLU A 151 2.59 -17.67 -1.46
C GLU A 151 4.08 -17.38 -1.63
N GLY A 152 4.96 -18.12 -0.94
CA GLY A 152 6.41 -17.93 -1.08
C GLY A 152 7.22 -18.22 0.17
N THR A 153 8.46 -17.77 0.15
CA THR A 153 9.42 -17.96 1.24
C THR A 153 9.08 -17.07 2.42
N GLN A 154 8.93 -17.68 3.60
CA GLN A 154 8.70 -16.99 4.86
C GLN A 154 10.02 -16.74 5.57
N ILE A 155 10.32 -15.47 5.87
CA ILE A 155 11.56 -15.02 6.53
C ILE A 155 11.21 -14.39 7.88
N PRO A 156 11.47 -15.07 9.02
CA PRO A 156 11.10 -14.60 10.36
C PRO A 156 12.25 -13.86 11.05
N ASN A 157 12.38 -12.55 10.91
CA ASN A 157 13.36 -11.72 11.62
C ASN A 157 14.80 -12.31 11.64
N VAL A 158 15.34 -12.67 10.48
CA VAL A 158 16.67 -13.27 10.32
C VAL A 158 17.74 -12.19 10.30
N LYS A 159 18.87 -12.42 10.98
CA LYS A 159 20.06 -11.57 10.83
C LYS A 159 20.62 -11.73 9.42
N LEU A 160 20.64 -10.65 8.63
CA LEU A 160 21.00 -10.66 7.22
C LEU A 160 22.50 -10.44 6.99
N THR A 161 23.18 -9.76 7.93
CA THR A 161 24.60 -9.39 7.73
C THR A 161 25.48 -9.82 8.89
N ASN A 162 26.79 -9.92 8.60
CA ASN A 162 27.85 -10.09 9.57
C ASN A 162 28.92 -9.04 9.29
N GLY A 163 29.14 -8.11 10.24
CA GLY A 163 30.02 -6.94 10.04
C GLY A 163 29.53 -6.03 8.91
N GLY A 164 28.21 -5.92 8.71
CA GLY A 164 27.59 -5.12 7.65
C GLY A 164 27.69 -5.73 6.23
N VAL A 165 28.25 -6.94 6.08
CA VAL A 165 28.32 -7.69 4.81
C VAL A 165 27.22 -8.75 4.79
N PRO A 166 26.44 -8.89 3.69
CA PRO A 166 25.41 -9.92 3.57
C PRO A 166 25.95 -11.32 3.86
N ASP A 167 25.23 -12.07 4.70
CA ASP A 167 25.56 -13.45 5.01
C ASP A 167 25.34 -14.31 3.77
N ARG A 168 26.40 -15.02 3.34
CA ARG A 168 26.39 -15.82 2.12
C ARG A 168 25.30 -16.89 2.13
N GLU A 169 25.07 -17.55 3.27
CA GLU A 169 24.12 -18.66 3.35
C GLU A 169 22.68 -18.13 3.23
N VAL A 170 22.38 -17.00 3.87
CA VAL A 170 21.08 -16.32 3.74
C VAL A 170 20.83 -15.87 2.30
N VAL A 171 21.83 -15.28 1.64
CA VAL A 171 21.74 -14.84 0.24
C VAL A 171 21.49 -16.02 -0.70
N GLU A 172 22.23 -17.13 -0.53
CA GLU A 172 22.01 -18.32 -1.37
C GLU A 172 20.64 -18.97 -1.13
N MET A 173 20.10 -18.93 0.08
CA MET A 173 18.71 -19.37 0.36
C MET A 173 17.71 -18.48 -0.39
N ILE A 174 17.89 -17.15 -0.36
CA ILE A 174 17.02 -16.21 -1.09
C ILE A 174 17.06 -16.50 -2.60
N LYS A 175 18.28 -16.64 -3.17
CA LYS A 175 18.47 -16.96 -4.60
C LYS A 175 17.79 -18.26 -5.00
N ALA A 176 17.96 -19.31 -4.22
CA ALA A 176 17.40 -20.64 -4.50
C ALA A 176 15.86 -20.66 -4.52
N ASN A 177 15.23 -19.71 -3.84
CA ASN A 177 13.77 -19.60 -3.74
C ASN A 177 13.18 -18.53 -4.68
N SER A 178 13.98 -17.86 -5.52
CA SER A 178 13.50 -16.86 -6.48
C SER A 178 13.65 -17.36 -7.92
N ARG A 179 12.64 -17.11 -8.76
CA ARG A 179 12.71 -17.35 -10.22
C ARG A 179 13.54 -16.28 -10.93
N THR A 180 13.76 -15.12 -10.27
CA THR A 180 14.54 -13.99 -10.78
C THR A 180 15.61 -13.55 -9.76
N PRO A 181 16.56 -14.44 -9.40
CA PRO A 181 17.48 -14.25 -8.27
C PRO A 181 18.32 -12.99 -8.38
N GLU A 182 18.73 -12.59 -9.60
CA GLU A 182 19.53 -11.39 -9.83
C GLU A 182 18.76 -10.09 -9.53
N LEU A 183 17.46 -10.06 -9.83
CA LEU A 183 16.60 -8.92 -9.48
C LEU A 183 16.39 -8.87 -7.97
N THR A 184 16.02 -10.00 -7.36
CA THR A 184 15.74 -10.11 -5.93
C THR A 184 16.94 -9.69 -5.07
N VAL A 185 18.14 -10.21 -5.39
CA VAL A 185 19.38 -9.85 -4.65
C VAL A 185 19.79 -8.42 -4.93
N GLY A 186 19.62 -7.94 -6.17
CA GLY A 186 19.92 -6.56 -6.52
C GLY A 186 19.04 -5.55 -5.76
N ASP A 187 17.76 -5.85 -5.57
CA ASP A 187 16.86 -5.02 -4.77
C ASP A 187 17.21 -5.09 -3.27
N MET A 188 17.56 -6.26 -2.75
CA MET A 188 18.08 -6.40 -1.39
C MET A 188 19.32 -5.54 -1.16
N GLU A 189 20.31 -5.58 -2.06
CA GLU A 189 21.53 -4.77 -1.97
C GLU A 189 21.22 -3.27 -2.04
N ALA A 190 20.25 -2.87 -2.86
CA ALA A 190 19.78 -1.49 -2.96
C ALA A 190 19.12 -1.01 -1.65
N GLN A 191 18.30 -1.87 -0.99
CA GLN A 191 17.78 -1.58 0.35
C GLN A 191 18.91 -1.32 1.35
N LEU A 192 19.88 -2.24 1.45
CA LEU A 192 21.02 -2.09 2.37
C LEU A 192 21.82 -0.80 2.11
N ALA A 193 22.07 -0.48 0.84
CA ALA A 193 22.81 0.72 0.46
C ALA A 193 22.04 2.00 0.85
N SER A 194 20.73 2.04 0.62
CA SER A 194 19.89 3.17 0.96
C SER A 194 19.81 3.43 2.47
N MET A 195 19.72 2.37 3.27
CA MET A 195 19.67 2.48 4.73
C MET A 195 20.98 3.01 5.33
N ARG A 196 22.13 2.70 4.70
CA ARG A 196 23.42 3.30 5.08
C ARG A 196 23.46 4.82 4.85
N VAL A 197 22.70 5.33 3.88
CA VAL A 197 22.57 6.79 3.67
C VAL A 197 21.88 7.42 4.89
N ALA A 198 20.75 6.89 5.33
CA ALA A 198 20.04 7.39 6.51
C ALA A 198 20.90 7.30 7.78
N LYS A 199 21.57 6.13 8.01
CA LYS A 199 22.49 5.95 9.14
C LYS A 199 23.55 7.05 9.19
N ARG A 200 24.21 7.31 8.06
CA ARG A 200 25.24 8.36 7.96
C ARG A 200 24.65 9.73 8.31
N ARG A 201 23.48 10.09 7.79
CA ARG A 201 22.81 11.38 8.07
C ARG A 201 22.50 11.56 9.56
N ILE A 202 22.01 10.53 10.22
CA ILE A 202 21.73 10.58 11.66
C ILE A 202 23.03 10.77 12.47
N LEU A 203 24.09 10.04 12.13
CA LEU A 203 25.40 10.18 12.78
C LEU A 203 26.05 11.55 12.53
N GLU A 204 25.88 12.14 11.35
CA GLU A 204 26.28 13.53 11.06
C GLU A 204 25.54 14.53 11.98
N MET A 205 24.23 14.32 12.21
CA MET A 205 23.45 15.13 13.18
C MET A 205 23.95 14.94 14.63
N TYR A 206 24.29 13.70 15.02
CA TYR A 206 24.88 13.46 16.35
C TYR A 206 26.23 14.19 16.53
N SER A 207 27.08 14.14 15.52
CA SER A 207 28.36 14.84 15.53
C SER A 207 28.21 16.37 15.62
N LYS A 208 27.20 16.93 14.96
CA LYS A 208 26.99 18.36 14.86
C LYS A 208 26.26 18.97 16.04
N TYR A 209 25.24 18.29 16.55
CA TYR A 209 24.30 18.83 17.56
C TYR A 209 24.40 18.11 18.91
N GLY A 210 25.08 16.97 18.95
CA GLY A 210 25.14 16.07 20.10
C GLY A 210 23.98 15.06 20.13
N ARG A 211 24.29 13.80 20.47
CA ARG A 211 23.32 12.67 20.57
C ARG A 211 22.10 13.05 21.40
N ASN A 212 22.31 13.57 22.64
CA ASN A 212 21.22 13.88 23.56
C ASN A 212 20.26 14.94 23.02
N VAL A 213 20.77 15.93 22.28
CA VAL A 213 19.94 16.97 21.65
C VAL A 213 19.07 16.34 20.54
N VAL A 214 19.62 15.45 19.72
CA VAL A 214 18.85 14.78 18.67
C VAL A 214 17.77 13.88 19.27
N LEU A 215 18.10 13.04 20.25
CA LEU A 215 17.12 12.15 20.92
C LEU A 215 16.02 12.93 21.64
N LYS A 216 16.37 14.04 22.27
CA LYS A 216 15.39 14.93 22.89
C LYS A 216 14.49 15.60 21.86
N SER A 217 15.04 15.95 20.68
CA SER A 217 14.25 16.48 19.58
C SER A 217 13.23 15.45 19.08
N VAL A 218 13.60 14.18 18.95
CA VAL A 218 12.67 13.09 18.62
C VAL A 218 11.51 13.02 19.61
N THR A 219 11.82 13.02 20.93
CA THR A 219 10.77 13.03 21.98
C THR A 219 9.81 14.21 21.80
N ASN A 220 10.37 15.42 21.58
CA ASN A 220 9.57 16.63 21.40
C ASN A 220 8.71 16.57 20.13
N MET A 221 9.25 16.03 19.02
CA MET A 221 8.48 15.82 17.77
C MET A 221 7.22 14.98 18.00
N LEU A 222 7.36 13.86 18.69
CA LEU A 222 6.23 12.97 18.99
C LEU A 222 5.19 13.65 19.90
N GLU A 223 5.65 14.36 20.93
CA GLU A 223 4.76 15.11 21.84
C GLU A 223 4.05 16.28 21.15
N ASP A 224 4.72 17.02 20.27
CA ASP A 224 4.13 18.13 19.51
C ASP A 224 3.09 17.62 18.51
N SER A 225 3.40 16.54 17.79
CA SER A 225 2.44 15.86 16.90
C SER A 225 1.22 15.34 17.64
N LYS A 226 1.42 14.76 18.84
CA LYS A 226 0.33 14.29 19.71
C LYS A 226 -0.58 15.43 20.14
N LYS A 227 -0.01 16.54 20.62
CA LYS A 227 -0.79 17.73 21.02
C LYS A 227 -1.61 18.25 19.85
N ARG A 228 -0.96 18.44 18.69
CA ARG A 228 -1.60 18.89 17.46
C ARG A 228 -2.75 17.97 17.05
N SER A 229 -2.51 16.66 17.02
CA SER A 229 -3.51 15.65 16.66
C SER A 229 -4.74 15.69 17.57
N LEU A 230 -4.54 15.79 18.90
CA LEU A 230 -5.63 15.94 19.86
C LEU A 230 -6.38 17.27 19.72
N GLU A 231 -5.70 18.38 19.46
CA GLU A 231 -6.35 19.68 19.21
C GLU A 231 -7.23 19.66 17.97
N LEU A 232 -6.75 19.04 16.87
CA LEU A 232 -7.52 18.91 15.64
C LEU A 232 -8.72 17.95 15.82
N LEU A 233 -8.55 16.88 16.59
CA LEU A 233 -9.61 15.93 16.86
C LEU A 233 -10.74 16.55 17.70
N LYS A 234 -10.44 17.43 18.66
CA LYS A 234 -11.45 18.19 19.42
C LYS A 234 -12.32 19.06 18.53
N ALA A 235 -11.78 19.59 17.44
CA ALA A 235 -12.50 20.40 16.47
C ALA A 235 -13.19 19.57 15.37
N PHE A 236 -12.94 18.25 15.34
CA PHE A 236 -13.51 17.32 14.36
C PHE A 236 -14.92 16.90 14.77
N PRO A 237 -15.84 16.54 13.85
CA PRO A 237 -17.14 16.02 14.20
C PRO A 237 -17.09 14.77 15.08
N HIS A 238 -17.77 14.80 16.22
CA HIS A 238 -17.84 13.68 17.17
C HIS A 238 -19.11 12.84 16.95
N GLY A 239 -19.05 11.57 17.33
CA GLY A 239 -20.19 10.67 17.27
C GLY A 239 -19.82 9.20 17.09
N GLU A 240 -20.86 8.41 16.88
CA GLU A 240 -20.77 7.02 16.49
C GLU A 240 -21.31 6.87 15.07
N PHE A 241 -20.50 6.28 14.20
CA PHE A 241 -20.83 6.06 12.79
C PHE A 241 -20.80 4.57 12.50
N TYR A 242 -21.78 4.09 11.73
CA TYR A 242 -21.93 2.67 11.41
C TYR A 242 -21.96 2.49 9.91
N VAL A 243 -21.09 1.64 9.38
CA VAL A 243 -21.05 1.30 7.95
C VAL A 243 -20.95 -0.21 7.79
N GLU A 244 -21.64 -0.72 6.79
CA GLU A 244 -21.61 -2.12 6.37
C GLU A 244 -21.46 -2.18 4.87
N ASP A 245 -20.60 -3.08 4.37
CA ASP A 245 -20.37 -3.29 2.94
C ASP A 245 -20.03 -4.76 2.66
N PHE A 246 -19.88 -5.11 1.39
CA PHE A 246 -19.59 -6.45 0.94
C PHE A 246 -18.39 -6.47 -0.02
N ILE A 247 -17.40 -7.32 0.27
CA ILE A 247 -16.38 -7.71 -0.70
C ILE A 247 -16.99 -8.73 -1.64
N ASP A 248 -16.69 -8.67 -2.93
CA ASP A 248 -17.33 -9.48 -3.98
C ASP A 248 -17.27 -11.00 -3.70
N ASP A 249 -16.09 -11.51 -3.34
CA ASP A 249 -15.76 -12.90 -2.99
C ASP A 249 -14.29 -13.03 -2.58
N ASP A 250 -13.83 -14.24 -2.21
CA ASP A 250 -12.43 -14.53 -1.86
C ASP A 250 -11.60 -15.17 -2.99
N GLY A 251 -12.20 -15.38 -4.17
CA GLY A 251 -11.57 -16.04 -5.30
C GLY A 251 -11.59 -17.58 -5.25
N ILE A 252 -12.01 -18.17 -4.14
CA ILE A 252 -12.20 -19.61 -3.92
C ILE A 252 -13.69 -19.92 -3.80
N ASN A 253 -14.41 -19.13 -3.00
CA ASN A 253 -15.86 -19.17 -2.84
C ASN A 253 -16.48 -17.93 -3.45
N GLU A 254 -17.62 -18.07 -4.13
CA GLU A 254 -18.28 -16.95 -4.81
C GLU A 254 -19.24 -16.12 -3.91
N GLU A 255 -19.31 -16.47 -2.62
CA GLU A 255 -20.19 -15.79 -1.67
C GLU A 255 -19.68 -14.41 -1.29
N PRO A 256 -20.53 -13.38 -1.24
CA PRO A 256 -20.17 -12.07 -0.74
C PRO A 256 -19.70 -12.10 0.71
N ILE A 257 -18.62 -11.37 0.98
CA ILE A 257 -18.00 -11.33 2.30
C ILE A 257 -18.39 -10.02 2.99
N LYS A 258 -19.11 -10.15 4.08
CA LYS A 258 -19.60 -9.01 4.85
C LYS A 258 -18.49 -8.36 5.66
N VAL A 259 -18.38 -7.02 5.56
CA VAL A 259 -17.49 -6.20 6.36
C VAL A 259 -18.25 -5.08 7.06
N LYS A 260 -17.84 -4.76 8.29
CA LYS A 260 -18.50 -3.77 9.15
C LYS A 260 -17.51 -2.88 9.85
N LEU A 261 -17.96 -1.67 10.12
CA LEU A 261 -17.27 -0.71 10.96
C LEU A 261 -18.24 -0.03 11.90
N LYS A 262 -17.86 0.07 13.18
CA LYS A 262 -18.32 1.09 14.12
C LYS A 262 -17.17 2.05 14.36
N LEU A 263 -17.29 3.29 13.91
CA LEU A 263 -16.31 4.34 14.18
C LEU A 263 -16.85 5.22 15.32
N THR A 264 -16.04 5.38 16.39
CA THR A 264 -16.38 6.28 17.50
C THR A 264 -15.32 7.38 17.56
N VAL A 265 -15.75 8.63 17.48
CA VAL A 265 -14.90 9.82 17.55
C VAL A 265 -15.29 10.66 18.77
N THR A 266 -14.29 10.98 19.61
CA THR A 266 -14.44 11.84 20.80
C THR A 266 -13.35 12.92 20.79
N ASP A 267 -13.27 13.73 21.85
CA ASP A 267 -12.23 14.76 22.02
C ASP A 267 -10.80 14.21 21.95
N ASP A 268 -10.60 12.96 22.35
CA ASP A 268 -9.27 12.35 22.58
C ASP A 268 -9.11 10.97 21.95
N SER A 269 -10.13 10.44 21.28
CA SER A 269 -10.06 9.10 20.70
C SER A 269 -10.76 8.98 19.36
N PHE A 270 -10.16 8.18 18.49
CA PHE A 270 -10.66 7.79 17.17
C PHE A 270 -10.62 6.26 17.09
N VAL A 271 -11.73 5.61 17.44
CA VAL A 271 -11.82 4.16 17.60
C VAL A 271 -12.52 3.53 16.40
N ALA A 272 -11.77 2.80 15.58
CA ALA A 272 -12.30 2.01 14.47
C ALA A 272 -12.47 0.55 14.91
N ASP A 273 -13.72 0.11 15.10
CA ASP A 273 -14.08 -1.23 15.54
C ASP A 273 -14.72 -2.02 14.39
N PHE A 274 -14.01 -3.02 13.91
CA PHE A 274 -14.41 -3.93 12.83
C PHE A 274 -15.14 -5.18 13.32
N THR A 275 -15.53 -5.24 14.59
CA THR A 275 -16.28 -6.36 15.16
C THR A 275 -17.59 -6.60 14.41
N GLY A 276 -17.84 -7.86 14.05
CA GLY A 276 -18.99 -8.27 13.23
C GLY A 276 -18.70 -8.36 11.73
N SER A 277 -17.47 -8.05 11.30
CA SER A 277 -16.97 -8.45 9.98
C SER A 277 -16.79 -9.97 9.90
N SER A 278 -16.77 -10.51 8.68
CA SER A 278 -16.56 -11.93 8.43
C SER A 278 -15.26 -12.45 9.04
N LYS A 279 -15.24 -13.74 9.36
CA LYS A 279 -14.00 -14.46 9.72
C LYS A 279 -13.02 -14.41 8.55
N ALA A 280 -11.76 -14.72 8.84
CA ALA A 280 -10.74 -14.95 7.81
C ALA A 280 -11.26 -15.99 6.80
N VAL A 281 -11.01 -15.73 5.52
CA VAL A 281 -11.52 -16.50 4.38
C VAL A 281 -10.44 -17.40 3.78
N ALA A 282 -10.87 -18.40 3.01
CA ALA A 282 -9.97 -19.35 2.38
C ALA A 282 -9.05 -18.71 1.33
N GLY A 283 -9.54 -17.70 0.61
CA GLY A 283 -8.77 -16.99 -0.40
C GLY A 283 -7.80 -15.96 0.19
N SER A 284 -6.88 -15.47 -0.63
CA SER A 284 -5.70 -14.70 -0.24
C SER A 284 -5.95 -13.20 0.07
N ILE A 285 -7.21 -12.81 0.24
CA ILE A 285 -7.59 -11.40 0.46
C ILE A 285 -7.55 -10.95 1.92
N ASN A 286 -7.15 -11.81 2.86
CA ASN A 286 -7.15 -11.48 4.29
C ASN A 286 -6.14 -10.35 4.59
N SER A 287 -6.57 -9.31 5.29
CA SER A 287 -5.75 -8.17 5.69
C SER A 287 -5.09 -8.42 7.05
N PRO A 288 -3.76 -8.53 7.15
CA PRO A 288 -3.07 -8.58 8.45
C PRO A 288 -3.37 -7.33 9.27
N LEU A 289 -3.31 -7.47 10.60
CA LEU A 289 -3.62 -6.36 11.51
C LEU A 289 -2.81 -5.08 11.21
N PRO A 290 -1.49 -5.13 10.93
CA PRO A 290 -0.74 -3.92 10.60
C PRO A 290 -1.29 -3.20 9.35
N ALA A 291 -1.69 -3.93 8.31
CA ALA A 291 -2.31 -3.36 7.12
C ALA A 291 -3.68 -2.74 7.41
N THR A 292 -4.50 -3.39 8.24
CA THR A 292 -5.78 -2.86 8.71
C THR A 292 -5.60 -1.57 9.52
N VAL A 293 -4.59 -1.50 10.38
CA VAL A 293 -4.23 -0.28 11.13
C VAL A 293 -3.79 0.83 10.17
N SER A 294 -2.96 0.50 9.20
CA SER A 294 -2.54 1.45 8.16
C SER A 294 -3.72 2.05 7.41
N ALA A 295 -4.72 1.23 7.04
CA ALA A 295 -5.96 1.69 6.40
C ALA A 295 -6.67 2.80 7.20
N VAL A 296 -6.77 2.63 8.52
CA VAL A 296 -7.38 3.63 9.41
C VAL A 296 -6.51 4.89 9.52
N ARG A 297 -5.18 4.74 9.64
CA ARG A 297 -4.23 5.85 9.70
C ARG A 297 -4.26 6.72 8.44
N VAL A 298 -4.37 6.11 7.26
CA VAL A 298 -4.50 6.83 5.98
C VAL A 298 -5.72 7.76 5.99
N VAL A 299 -6.88 7.25 6.40
CA VAL A 299 -8.10 8.08 6.43
C VAL A 299 -8.04 9.14 7.52
N TYR A 300 -7.47 8.81 8.69
CA TYR A 300 -7.28 9.77 9.76
C TYR A 300 -6.43 10.97 9.30
N VAL A 301 -5.29 10.70 8.65
CA VAL A 301 -4.44 11.76 8.09
C VAL A 301 -5.22 12.57 7.06
N ALA A 302 -5.88 11.93 6.11
CA ALA A 302 -6.64 12.63 5.07
C ALA A 302 -7.77 13.52 5.62
N ALA A 303 -8.50 13.04 6.63
CA ALA A 303 -9.67 13.73 7.17
C ALA A 303 -9.34 14.72 8.29
N VAL A 304 -8.43 14.36 9.21
CA VAL A 304 -8.16 15.13 10.44
C VAL A 304 -6.95 16.03 10.28
N ASP A 305 -5.80 15.51 9.84
CA ASP A 305 -4.54 16.27 9.75
C ASP A 305 -3.76 16.02 8.44
N PRO A 306 -4.25 16.50 7.28
CA PRO A 306 -3.62 16.25 5.98
C PRO A 306 -2.23 16.90 5.82
N HIS A 307 -1.81 17.71 6.76
CA HIS A 307 -0.50 18.38 6.77
C HIS A 307 0.42 17.87 7.88
N SER A 308 0.12 16.71 8.48
CA SER A 308 0.95 16.13 9.53
C SER A 308 2.22 15.51 8.97
N ASP A 309 3.22 15.34 9.84
CA ASP A 309 4.41 14.56 9.53
C ASP A 309 4.16 13.04 9.59
N ALA A 310 2.93 12.61 9.85
CA ALA A 310 2.48 11.22 9.94
C ALA A 310 3.42 10.34 10.79
N ASN A 311 3.62 10.72 12.06
CA ASN A 311 4.42 9.98 13.04
C ASN A 311 3.55 9.39 14.16
N GLU A 312 4.15 8.67 15.11
CA GLU A 312 3.45 8.02 16.24
C GLU A 312 2.62 9.03 17.07
N GLY A 313 3.08 10.27 17.23
CA GLY A 313 2.33 11.31 17.90
C GLY A 313 1.03 11.67 17.17
N THR A 314 1.08 11.76 15.84
CA THR A 314 -0.11 11.96 15.00
C THR A 314 -1.13 10.85 15.19
N PHE A 315 -0.67 9.60 15.34
CA PHE A 315 -1.53 8.42 15.48
C PHE A 315 -1.97 8.13 16.91
N TYR A 316 -1.55 8.92 17.88
CA TYR A 316 -1.84 8.71 19.31
C TYR A 316 -3.33 8.49 19.63
N PRO A 317 -4.30 9.23 19.07
CA PRO A 317 -5.72 9.02 19.38
C PRO A 317 -6.34 7.81 18.68
N ILE A 318 -5.63 7.17 17.75
CA ILE A 318 -6.20 6.08 16.95
C ILE A 318 -6.15 4.76 17.71
N LYS A 319 -7.30 4.09 17.77
CA LYS A 319 -7.40 2.71 18.23
C LYS A 319 -8.14 1.87 17.18
N VAL A 320 -7.54 0.75 16.80
CA VAL A 320 -8.17 -0.21 15.88
C VAL A 320 -8.53 -1.48 16.65
N ILE A 321 -9.77 -1.92 16.51
CA ILE A 321 -10.28 -3.17 17.07
C ILE A 321 -10.64 -4.07 15.90
N ALA A 322 -9.83 -5.09 15.65
CA ALA A 322 -10.09 -6.15 14.68
C ALA A 322 -9.97 -7.49 15.39
N PRO A 323 -11.07 -8.22 15.62
CA PRO A 323 -11.03 -9.51 16.33
C PRO A 323 -10.07 -10.49 15.66
N GLU A 324 -9.29 -11.19 16.46
CA GLU A 324 -8.40 -12.24 15.96
C GLU A 324 -9.19 -13.31 15.19
N GLY A 325 -8.64 -13.77 14.07
CA GLY A 325 -9.31 -14.71 13.15
C GLY A 325 -10.39 -14.08 12.27
N SER A 326 -10.53 -12.75 12.27
CA SER A 326 -11.36 -12.03 11.28
C SER A 326 -10.57 -11.76 9.99
N ILE A 327 -11.28 -11.37 8.93
CA ILE A 327 -10.69 -10.98 7.64
C ILE A 327 -9.72 -9.79 7.76
N PHE A 328 -9.85 -8.98 8.81
CA PHE A 328 -9.01 -7.82 9.14
C PHE A 328 -7.92 -8.10 10.17
N ASN A 329 -7.82 -9.34 10.65
CA ASN A 329 -6.78 -9.80 11.56
C ASN A 329 -6.67 -11.33 11.49
N PRO A 330 -6.25 -11.88 10.33
CA PRO A 330 -6.08 -13.33 10.17
C PRO A 330 -4.88 -13.83 10.98
N SER A 331 -4.92 -15.10 11.32
CA SER A 331 -3.79 -15.84 11.89
C SER A 331 -3.27 -16.87 10.90
N LYS A 332 -2.04 -17.35 11.09
CA LYS A 332 -1.47 -18.44 10.29
C LYS A 332 -2.38 -19.68 10.41
N PRO A 333 -2.69 -20.43 9.30
CA PRO A 333 -2.05 -20.37 7.98
C PRO A 333 -2.83 -19.57 6.91
N TYR A 334 -3.77 -18.73 7.26
CA TYR A 334 -4.57 -17.99 6.27
C TYR A 334 -3.70 -17.19 5.30
N PRO A 335 -3.99 -17.25 3.97
CA PRO A 335 -3.21 -16.57 2.95
C PRO A 335 -3.48 -15.06 2.93
N THR A 336 -2.49 -14.28 2.49
CA THR A 336 -2.53 -12.81 2.48
C THR A 336 -2.01 -12.19 1.19
N SER A 337 -1.76 -12.99 0.14
CA SER A 337 -1.08 -12.53 -1.08
C SER A 337 -1.73 -11.34 -1.76
N THR A 338 -3.05 -11.18 -1.61
CA THR A 338 -3.84 -10.05 -2.13
C THR A 338 -4.55 -9.28 -1.01
N TYR A 339 -3.89 -9.09 0.12
CA TYR A 339 -4.41 -8.45 1.34
C TYR A 339 -5.01 -7.06 1.12
N TRP A 340 -4.51 -6.34 0.12
CA TRP A 340 -4.98 -4.99 -0.22
C TRP A 340 -6.46 -4.95 -0.61
N GLU A 341 -7.03 -6.04 -1.09
CA GLU A 341 -8.47 -6.11 -1.38
C GLU A 341 -9.28 -5.83 -0.10
N SER A 342 -8.97 -6.50 1.02
CA SER A 342 -9.64 -6.23 2.30
C SER A 342 -9.16 -4.95 2.97
N MET A 343 -7.85 -4.65 2.92
CA MET A 343 -7.30 -3.40 3.46
C MET A 343 -7.98 -2.17 2.84
N SER A 344 -8.20 -2.16 1.52
CA SER A 344 -8.89 -1.08 0.84
C SER A 344 -10.34 -0.93 1.32
N TYR A 345 -11.05 -2.03 1.61
CA TYR A 345 -12.36 -1.95 2.24
C TYR A 345 -12.31 -1.41 3.66
N ALA A 346 -11.28 -1.70 4.45
CA ALA A 346 -11.11 -1.06 5.75
C ALA A 346 -10.94 0.46 5.61
N THR A 347 -10.16 0.93 4.61
CA THR A 347 -10.03 2.35 4.26
C THR A 347 -11.39 2.93 3.86
N ASP A 348 -12.10 2.28 2.96
CA ASP A 348 -13.38 2.77 2.41
C ASP A 348 -14.50 2.83 3.47
N LEU A 349 -14.56 1.87 4.38
CA LEU A 349 -15.52 1.89 5.49
C LEU A 349 -15.32 3.11 6.40
N VAL A 350 -14.07 3.45 6.75
CA VAL A 350 -13.76 4.65 7.56
C VAL A 350 -14.06 5.93 6.76
N TRP A 351 -13.71 5.95 5.48
CA TRP A 351 -13.98 7.06 4.57
C TRP A 351 -15.49 7.31 4.43
N HIS A 352 -16.27 6.26 4.18
CA HIS A 352 -17.74 6.32 4.04
C HIS A 352 -18.41 6.74 5.35
N ALA A 353 -17.89 6.27 6.50
CA ALA A 353 -18.41 6.69 7.82
C ALA A 353 -18.30 8.20 8.06
N LEU A 354 -17.31 8.86 7.50
CA LEU A 354 -17.00 10.26 7.77
C LEU A 354 -17.46 11.24 6.70
N VAL A 355 -17.69 10.80 5.46
CA VAL A 355 -17.88 11.70 4.31
C VAL A 355 -19.05 12.69 4.49
N ASP A 356 -20.17 12.28 5.09
CA ASP A 356 -21.30 13.16 5.37
C ASP A 356 -20.99 14.22 6.44
N SER A 357 -20.09 13.91 7.37
CA SER A 357 -19.68 14.82 8.45
C SER A 357 -18.58 15.81 8.01
N VAL A 358 -17.75 15.43 7.03
CA VAL A 358 -16.67 16.26 6.51
C VAL A 358 -16.66 16.29 4.97
N PRO A 359 -17.78 16.71 4.34
CA PRO A 359 -17.98 16.62 2.90
C PRO A 359 -16.99 17.43 2.07
N THR A 360 -16.37 18.45 2.67
CA THR A 360 -15.36 19.27 1.98
C THR A 360 -13.97 18.65 1.96
N LYS A 361 -13.76 17.53 2.69
CA LYS A 361 -12.45 16.86 2.82
C LYS A 361 -12.40 15.50 2.15
N LEU A 362 -13.54 14.82 2.04
CA LEU A 362 -13.63 13.45 1.53
C LEU A 362 -14.51 13.40 0.29
N SER A 363 -14.23 12.48 -0.63
CA SER A 363 -14.97 12.24 -1.87
C SER A 363 -16.03 11.14 -1.70
N ALA A 364 -16.88 10.93 -2.68
CA ALA A 364 -17.63 9.69 -2.88
C ALA A 364 -16.69 8.49 -3.05
N GLY A 365 -17.22 7.26 -3.07
CA GLY A 365 -16.43 6.04 -3.18
C GLY A 365 -15.59 5.98 -4.46
N HIS A 366 -14.38 5.44 -4.39
CA HIS A 366 -13.53 5.21 -5.55
C HIS A 366 -13.56 3.73 -5.99
N TYR A 367 -12.93 3.39 -7.13
CA TYR A 367 -12.93 2.02 -7.70
C TYR A 367 -12.31 0.94 -6.79
N LEU A 368 -11.63 1.31 -5.74
CA LEU A 368 -11.21 0.58 -4.54
C LEU A 368 -10.37 -0.69 -4.73
N THR A 369 -9.81 -0.99 -5.82
CA THR A 369 -8.92 -2.13 -5.99
C THR A 369 -7.53 -1.67 -6.40
N VAL A 370 -6.48 -2.41 -6.05
CA VAL A 370 -5.17 -2.22 -6.68
C VAL A 370 -5.23 -2.62 -8.15
N GLY A 371 -6.20 -3.47 -8.51
CA GLY A 371 -6.29 -4.00 -9.86
C GLY A 371 -5.06 -4.83 -10.23
N ALA A 372 -4.58 -5.60 -9.26
CA ALA A 372 -3.33 -6.34 -9.36
C ALA A 372 -3.28 -7.20 -10.62
N THR A 373 -2.28 -6.96 -11.43
CA THR A 373 -2.08 -7.62 -12.73
C THR A 373 -0.68 -8.19 -12.81
N ILE A 374 -0.58 -9.51 -12.97
CA ILE A 374 0.70 -10.21 -13.14
C ILE A 374 0.67 -10.98 -14.46
N VAL A 375 1.68 -10.77 -15.29
CA VAL A 375 1.95 -11.61 -16.46
C VAL A 375 3.38 -12.11 -16.37
N GLY A 376 3.56 -13.43 -16.31
CA GLY A 376 4.87 -14.05 -16.20
C GLY A 376 5.04 -15.26 -17.12
N GLY A 377 6.26 -15.65 -17.39
CA GLY A 377 6.58 -16.77 -18.26
C GLY A 377 8.06 -16.82 -18.64
N THR A 378 8.36 -17.43 -19.79
CA THR A 378 9.71 -17.48 -20.36
C THR A 378 9.77 -16.64 -21.63
N ASP A 379 10.76 -15.74 -21.73
CA ASP A 379 10.95 -14.87 -22.91
C ASP A 379 11.66 -15.61 -24.05
N ASP A 380 10.91 -16.37 -24.83
CA ASP A 380 11.38 -17.00 -26.05
C ASP A 380 11.25 -16.09 -27.29
N TYR A 381 10.50 -14.99 -27.18
CA TYR A 381 10.30 -14.03 -28.27
C TYR A 381 11.59 -13.28 -28.63
N ARG A 382 12.37 -12.88 -27.59
CA ARG A 382 13.66 -12.20 -27.76
C ARG A 382 14.84 -13.17 -27.78
N LYS A 383 14.57 -14.47 -27.83
CA LYS A 383 15.58 -15.55 -27.82
C LYS A 383 16.46 -15.58 -26.56
N LYS A 384 16.01 -14.98 -25.47
CA LYS A 384 16.72 -14.98 -24.19
C LYS A 384 16.52 -16.28 -23.40
N ASN A 385 15.33 -16.87 -23.52
CA ASN A 385 14.87 -18.05 -22.75
C ASN A 385 15.00 -17.84 -21.22
N GLU A 386 14.87 -16.58 -20.77
CA GLU A 386 14.92 -16.19 -19.37
C GLU A 386 13.50 -16.02 -18.80
N PRO A 387 13.27 -16.27 -17.52
CA PRO A 387 12.00 -15.98 -16.91
C PRO A 387 11.74 -14.47 -16.90
N PHE A 388 10.47 -14.09 -17.08
CA PHE A 388 10.01 -12.71 -16.93
C PHE A 388 8.76 -12.66 -16.08
N ALA A 389 8.56 -11.54 -15.41
CA ALA A 389 7.28 -11.18 -14.78
C ALA A 389 7.08 -9.67 -14.83
N ILE A 390 5.85 -9.23 -15.11
CA ILE A 390 5.36 -7.90 -14.79
C ILE A 390 4.42 -8.02 -13.59
N VAL A 391 4.57 -7.11 -12.66
CA VAL A 391 3.73 -6.92 -11.49
C VAL A 391 3.30 -5.46 -11.52
N GLU A 392 2.01 -5.20 -11.65
CA GLU A 392 1.54 -3.85 -11.92
C GLU A 392 0.18 -3.58 -11.27
N PRO A 393 0.01 -2.44 -10.56
CA PRO A 393 -1.30 -1.91 -10.19
C PRO A 393 -1.99 -1.31 -11.42
N GLN A 394 -3.32 -1.37 -11.45
CA GLN A 394 -4.12 -0.78 -12.52
C GLN A 394 -4.97 0.37 -11.96
N PRO A 395 -4.69 1.62 -12.33
CA PRO A 395 -5.42 2.78 -11.83
C PRO A 395 -6.87 2.80 -12.32
N GLY A 396 -7.74 3.50 -11.59
CA GLY A 396 -9.16 3.59 -11.89
C GLY A 396 -9.78 4.93 -11.51
N GLY A 397 -11.10 5.01 -11.51
CA GLY A 397 -11.84 6.23 -11.23
C GLY A 397 -12.00 6.50 -9.75
N TRP A 398 -11.69 7.73 -9.30
CA TRP A 398 -11.96 8.20 -7.95
C TRP A 398 -13.37 8.81 -7.84
N GLY A 399 -13.91 8.82 -6.64
CA GLY A 399 -15.19 9.43 -6.35
C GLY A 399 -15.19 10.95 -6.55
N ALA A 400 -16.36 11.49 -6.92
CA ALA A 400 -16.56 12.93 -7.03
C ALA A 400 -16.49 13.61 -5.65
N CYS A 401 -16.03 14.86 -5.65
CA CYS A 401 -16.04 15.74 -4.49
C CYS A 401 -17.30 16.63 -4.45
N TYR A 402 -17.50 17.32 -3.34
CA TYR A 402 -18.64 18.23 -3.15
C TYR A 402 -18.69 19.38 -4.17
N ASN A 403 -17.57 19.70 -4.83
CA ASN A 403 -17.38 20.84 -5.74
C ASN A 403 -16.72 20.50 -7.06
N SER A 404 -16.40 19.23 -7.32
CA SER A 404 -15.72 18.82 -8.56
C SER A 404 -16.03 17.38 -8.96
N ASP A 405 -15.89 17.12 -10.25
CA ASP A 405 -15.87 15.74 -10.77
C ASP A 405 -14.72 14.95 -10.16
N GLY A 406 -14.89 13.63 -10.03
CA GLY A 406 -13.85 12.73 -9.57
C GLY A 406 -12.66 12.66 -10.53
N GLU A 407 -11.48 12.44 -9.98
CA GLU A 407 -10.24 12.28 -10.75
C GLU A 407 -10.24 10.95 -11.50
N SER A 408 -9.74 10.98 -12.72
CA SER A 408 -9.71 9.82 -13.61
C SER A 408 -8.35 9.16 -13.59
N VAL A 409 -8.33 7.81 -13.60
CA VAL A 409 -7.11 7.00 -13.74
C VAL A 409 -6.09 7.32 -12.65
N LEU A 410 -6.53 7.33 -11.39
CA LEU A 410 -5.65 7.36 -10.23
C LEU A 410 -5.49 5.96 -9.63
N VAL A 411 -4.35 5.71 -8.98
CA VAL A 411 -4.14 4.50 -8.17
C VAL A 411 -5.07 4.49 -6.96
N CYS A 412 -5.28 3.34 -6.34
CA CYS A 412 -6.14 3.24 -5.17
C CYS A 412 -5.52 3.99 -3.96
N SER A 413 -6.34 4.31 -2.97
CA SER A 413 -5.93 5.09 -1.79
C SER A 413 -4.79 4.45 -0.98
N GLY A 414 -4.63 3.13 -1.08
CA GLY A 414 -3.56 2.40 -0.41
C GLY A 414 -2.20 2.50 -1.11
N ASP A 415 -2.18 2.81 -2.41
CA ASP A 415 -0.96 2.81 -3.24
C ASP A 415 -0.32 4.20 -3.43
N GLY A 416 -1.05 5.28 -3.18
CA GLY A 416 -0.56 6.66 -3.16
C GLY A 416 0.26 7.09 -4.36
N GLU A 417 1.58 7.14 -4.23
CA GLU A 417 2.51 7.59 -5.27
C GLU A 417 3.00 6.47 -6.20
N THR A 418 2.31 5.34 -6.28
CA THR A 418 2.66 4.32 -7.27
C THR A 418 2.23 4.73 -8.68
N TYR A 419 2.90 4.20 -9.68
CA TYR A 419 2.65 4.51 -11.08
C TYR A 419 2.40 3.23 -11.89
N ALA A 420 1.55 3.34 -12.90
CA ALA A 420 1.48 2.32 -13.94
C ALA A 420 2.76 2.38 -14.80
N ALA A 421 3.36 1.24 -15.10
CA ALA A 421 4.54 1.20 -15.95
C ALA A 421 4.23 1.72 -17.36
N SER A 422 5.17 2.48 -17.94
CA SER A 422 5.00 3.00 -19.29
C SER A 422 4.98 1.89 -20.34
N ALA A 423 4.22 2.10 -21.42
CA ALA A 423 4.14 1.15 -22.54
C ALA A 423 5.53 0.85 -23.12
N GLU A 424 6.38 1.87 -23.22
CA GLU A 424 7.73 1.78 -23.77
C GLU A 424 8.65 0.89 -22.93
N VAL A 425 8.58 1.02 -21.59
CA VAL A 425 9.36 0.18 -20.68
C VAL A 425 8.87 -1.26 -20.75
N ILE A 426 7.56 -1.49 -20.72
CA ILE A 426 6.97 -2.83 -20.84
C ILE A 426 7.41 -3.50 -22.14
N GLU A 427 7.21 -2.84 -23.29
CA GLU A 427 7.52 -3.39 -24.61
C GLU A 427 9.02 -3.61 -24.83
N LYS A 428 9.86 -2.76 -24.24
CA LYS A 428 11.33 -2.89 -24.32
C LYS A 428 11.85 -4.04 -23.44
N THR A 429 11.29 -4.23 -22.27
CA THR A 429 11.84 -5.15 -21.26
C THR A 429 11.15 -6.51 -21.24
N LEU A 430 9.89 -6.62 -21.68
CA LEU A 430 9.07 -7.83 -21.58
C LEU A 430 8.54 -8.27 -22.94
N PRO A 431 8.27 -9.57 -23.16
CA PRO A 431 7.66 -10.09 -24.39
C PRO A 431 6.13 -9.80 -24.43
N ILE A 432 5.78 -8.56 -24.22
CA ILE A 432 4.40 -8.05 -24.15
C ILE A 432 4.31 -6.81 -25.04
N ARG A 433 3.21 -6.65 -25.81
CA ARG A 433 2.86 -5.40 -26.48
C ARG A 433 1.68 -4.76 -25.78
N VAL A 434 1.76 -3.47 -25.54
CA VAL A 434 0.65 -2.64 -25.02
C VAL A 434 -0.14 -2.09 -26.21
N GLU A 435 -1.25 -2.74 -26.58
CA GLU A 435 -2.05 -2.32 -27.74
C GLU A 435 -2.94 -1.10 -27.45
N ARG A 436 -3.30 -0.91 -26.18
CA ARG A 436 -4.11 0.21 -25.73
C ARG A 436 -3.79 0.59 -24.31
N PHE A 437 -3.74 1.89 -24.03
CA PHE A 437 -3.76 2.48 -22.71
C PHE A 437 -4.54 3.80 -22.81
N SER A 438 -5.79 3.81 -22.32
CA SER A 438 -6.71 4.93 -22.50
C SER A 438 -7.70 5.02 -21.36
N LEU A 439 -8.39 6.16 -21.26
CA LEU A 439 -9.57 6.27 -20.41
C LEU A 439 -10.63 5.23 -20.83
N ASN A 440 -11.38 4.71 -19.87
CA ASN A 440 -12.53 3.85 -20.11
C ASN A 440 -13.75 4.72 -20.44
N THR A 441 -13.91 5.01 -21.72
CA THR A 441 -15.08 5.71 -22.29
C THR A 441 -16.07 4.74 -22.93
N GLU A 442 -15.89 3.43 -22.76
CA GLU A 442 -16.80 2.41 -23.31
C GLU A 442 -17.90 2.04 -22.33
N ASP A 443 -17.56 1.98 -21.04
CA ASP A 443 -18.56 1.74 -19.99
C ASP A 443 -19.21 3.06 -19.57
N ALA A 444 -20.46 2.99 -19.09
CA ALA A 444 -21.13 4.15 -18.56
C ALA A 444 -20.34 4.72 -17.35
N VAL A 445 -20.40 6.03 -17.16
CA VAL A 445 -19.82 6.68 -15.97
C VAL A 445 -20.92 6.97 -14.95
N SER A 446 -20.58 6.96 -13.69
CA SER A 446 -21.46 7.37 -12.59
C SER A 446 -21.96 8.81 -12.79
N ARG A 447 -23.29 9.02 -12.68
CA ARG A 447 -23.94 10.31 -12.92
C ARG A 447 -24.30 11.01 -11.60
N GLY A 448 -24.01 12.30 -11.52
CA GLY A 448 -24.32 13.16 -10.39
C GLY A 448 -24.21 14.63 -10.78
N LYS A 449 -24.45 15.55 -9.83
CA LYS A 449 -24.07 16.95 -9.98
C LYS A 449 -22.60 17.05 -10.36
N TYR A 450 -21.78 16.24 -9.70
CA TYR A 450 -20.39 15.94 -10.08
C TYR A 450 -20.26 14.45 -10.35
N ARG A 451 -19.78 14.08 -11.54
CA ARG A 451 -19.61 12.67 -11.94
C ARG A 451 -18.42 12.04 -11.26
N GLY A 452 -18.43 10.73 -11.11
CA GLY A 452 -17.23 9.96 -10.76
C GLY A 452 -16.13 10.11 -11.81
N GLY A 453 -14.89 9.93 -11.42
CA GLY A 453 -13.74 9.84 -12.30
C GLY A 453 -13.83 8.59 -13.18
N LEU A 454 -13.26 8.66 -14.38
CA LEU A 454 -13.23 7.54 -15.31
C LEU A 454 -12.16 6.53 -14.92
N GLY A 455 -12.45 5.25 -15.12
CA GLY A 455 -11.46 4.19 -15.12
C GLY A 455 -10.61 4.19 -16.38
N MET A 456 -9.84 3.11 -16.58
CA MET A 456 -8.99 2.92 -17.75
C MET A 456 -9.31 1.64 -18.51
N ILE A 457 -8.83 1.57 -19.75
CA ILE A 457 -8.68 0.36 -20.56
C ILE A 457 -7.19 0.18 -20.86
N LYS A 458 -6.63 -0.98 -20.46
CA LYS A 458 -5.26 -1.36 -20.82
C LYS A 458 -5.26 -2.75 -21.46
N GLU A 459 -4.59 -2.88 -22.59
CA GLU A 459 -4.57 -4.11 -23.37
C GLU A 459 -3.14 -4.62 -23.56
N TYR A 460 -2.90 -5.87 -23.15
CA TYR A 460 -1.62 -6.55 -23.30
C TYR A 460 -1.74 -7.71 -24.29
N ARG A 461 -0.94 -7.67 -25.35
CA ARG A 461 -0.76 -8.79 -26.29
C ARG A 461 0.45 -9.61 -25.89
N ILE A 462 0.27 -10.91 -25.69
CA ILE A 462 1.33 -11.85 -25.37
C ILE A 462 2.16 -12.15 -26.63
N LEU A 463 3.48 -11.95 -26.55
CA LEU A 463 4.41 -12.21 -27.64
C LEU A 463 5.22 -13.51 -27.44
N SER A 464 5.42 -13.98 -26.20
CA SER A 464 6.02 -15.29 -25.90
C SER A 464 5.09 -16.43 -26.32
N SER A 465 5.65 -17.62 -26.56
CA SER A 465 4.86 -18.83 -26.93
C SER A 465 3.85 -19.19 -25.84
N GLU A 466 4.24 -19.07 -24.58
CA GLU A 466 3.42 -19.28 -23.40
C GLU A 466 3.67 -18.19 -22.35
N ALA A 467 2.60 -17.83 -21.64
CA ALA A 467 2.63 -16.96 -20.48
C ALA A 467 1.59 -17.41 -19.45
N SER A 468 1.69 -16.89 -18.24
CA SER A 468 0.71 -17.05 -17.17
C SER A 468 0.17 -15.69 -16.78
N PHE A 469 -1.15 -15.57 -16.62
CA PHE A 469 -1.82 -14.38 -16.12
C PHE A 469 -2.44 -14.65 -14.76
N SER A 470 -2.20 -13.77 -13.81
CA SER A 470 -2.94 -13.68 -12.56
C SER A 470 -3.51 -12.27 -12.41
N GLY A 471 -4.74 -12.14 -11.93
CA GLY A 471 -5.40 -10.87 -11.73
C GLY A 471 -6.33 -10.91 -10.53
N SER A 472 -6.40 -9.79 -9.78
CA SER A 472 -7.33 -9.60 -8.66
C SER A 472 -7.93 -8.20 -8.73
N PHE A 473 -9.25 -8.13 -8.85
CA PHE A 473 -10.04 -6.91 -9.00
C PHE A 473 -11.23 -6.95 -8.05
N GLY A 474 -11.29 -6.04 -7.10
CA GLY A 474 -12.46 -5.80 -6.26
C GLY A 474 -13.48 -4.86 -6.92
N ARG A 475 -14.56 -4.55 -6.23
CA ARG A 475 -15.64 -3.67 -6.73
C ARG A 475 -16.22 -4.10 -8.09
N SER A 476 -16.31 -5.40 -8.33
CA SER A 476 -16.87 -5.96 -9.56
C SER A 476 -18.37 -6.24 -9.46
N ARG A 477 -18.86 -6.61 -8.26
CA ARG A 477 -20.28 -6.89 -7.97
C ARG A 477 -20.93 -5.77 -7.16
N PHE A 478 -20.17 -5.12 -6.30
CA PHE A 478 -20.60 -4.01 -5.46
C PHE A 478 -19.78 -2.77 -5.83
N PRO A 479 -20.19 -1.98 -6.84
CA PRO A 479 -19.44 -0.83 -7.33
C PRO A 479 -19.22 0.25 -6.28
N ALA A 480 -18.38 1.24 -6.61
CA ALA A 480 -18.13 2.39 -5.75
C ALA A 480 -19.42 3.14 -5.42
N TRP A 481 -19.65 3.45 -4.16
CA TRP A 481 -20.88 4.14 -3.70
C TRP A 481 -20.90 5.62 -4.10
N GLY A 482 -22.08 6.11 -4.52
CA GLY A 482 -22.35 7.53 -4.70
C GLY A 482 -22.92 8.16 -3.43
N ILE A 483 -22.94 9.50 -3.36
CA ILE A 483 -23.39 10.23 -2.17
C ILE A 483 -24.34 11.39 -2.52
N GLN A 484 -25.22 11.74 -1.60
CA GLN A 484 -26.17 12.87 -1.71
C GLN A 484 -27.01 12.87 -2.99
N GLY A 485 -27.43 11.68 -3.45
CA GLY A 485 -28.22 11.49 -4.67
C GLY A 485 -27.39 11.22 -5.92
N GLY A 486 -26.07 11.16 -5.79
CA GLY A 486 -25.18 10.70 -6.85
C GLY A 486 -25.26 9.19 -7.06
N GLY A 487 -25.02 8.74 -8.30
CA GLY A 487 -25.05 7.32 -8.67
C GLY A 487 -23.80 6.55 -8.28
N GLU A 488 -23.91 5.23 -8.28
CA GLU A 488 -22.78 4.30 -8.06
C GLU A 488 -21.80 4.33 -9.25
N GLY A 489 -20.55 3.95 -8.99
CA GLY A 489 -19.51 3.74 -10.00
C GLY A 489 -19.79 2.53 -10.89
N THR A 490 -18.82 2.16 -11.70
CA THR A 490 -18.90 1.00 -12.60
C THR A 490 -17.95 -0.11 -12.18
N PRO A 491 -18.21 -1.37 -12.59
CA PRO A 491 -17.42 -2.53 -12.18
C PRO A 491 -15.98 -2.54 -12.71
N ASN A 492 -15.06 -3.13 -11.95
CA ASN A 492 -13.72 -3.52 -12.41
C ASN A 492 -13.73 -4.95 -12.94
N TYR A 493 -13.04 -5.25 -14.04
CA TYR A 493 -12.93 -6.59 -14.58
C TYR A 493 -11.81 -6.73 -15.63
N PHE A 494 -11.48 -7.96 -15.98
CA PHE A 494 -10.64 -8.25 -17.14
C PHE A 494 -11.35 -9.15 -18.13
N GLU A 495 -10.90 -9.10 -19.40
CA GLU A 495 -11.32 -9.98 -20.48
C GLU A 495 -10.10 -10.61 -21.16
N ILE A 496 -10.20 -11.89 -21.48
CA ILE A 496 -9.18 -12.61 -22.25
C ILE A 496 -9.80 -13.00 -23.59
N THR A 497 -9.08 -12.72 -24.67
CA THR A 497 -9.47 -13.13 -26.02
C THR A 497 -8.28 -13.74 -26.79
N GLY A 498 -8.57 -14.68 -27.69
CA GLY A 498 -7.57 -15.41 -28.46
C GLY A 498 -7.77 -16.90 -28.37
N SER A 499 -6.81 -17.64 -27.80
CA SER A 499 -6.92 -19.10 -27.60
C SER A 499 -8.03 -19.48 -26.60
N LYS A 500 -8.44 -18.53 -25.76
CA LYS A 500 -9.54 -18.64 -24.81
C LYS A 500 -10.41 -17.39 -24.87
N LYS A 501 -11.66 -17.51 -24.44
CA LYS A 501 -12.56 -16.37 -24.22
C LYS A 501 -13.07 -16.44 -22.79
N LEU A 502 -12.73 -15.43 -21.99
CA LEU A 502 -13.06 -15.37 -20.56
C LEU A 502 -13.28 -13.91 -20.16
N LYS A 503 -14.28 -13.66 -19.34
CA LYS A 503 -14.44 -12.42 -18.56
C LYS A 503 -14.39 -12.80 -17.09
N GLY A 504 -13.61 -12.08 -16.29
CA GLY A 504 -13.43 -12.39 -14.88
C GLY A 504 -13.01 -11.19 -14.03
N ARG A 505 -12.94 -11.42 -12.75
CA ARG A 505 -12.49 -10.45 -11.75
C ARG A 505 -11.28 -10.94 -10.94
N ARG A 506 -11.19 -12.25 -10.70
CA ARG A 506 -10.06 -12.85 -9.98
C ARG A 506 -9.67 -14.19 -10.61
N ILE A 507 -8.39 -14.39 -10.83
CA ILE A 507 -7.85 -15.62 -11.39
C ILE A 507 -6.36 -15.75 -11.06
N GLY A 508 -5.89 -16.97 -10.76
CA GLY A 508 -4.50 -17.33 -10.57
C GLY A 508 -3.96 -18.23 -11.68
N GLY A 509 -2.82 -17.88 -12.24
CA GLY A 509 -2.06 -18.76 -13.13
C GLY A 509 -2.73 -19.19 -14.42
N LEU A 510 -3.61 -18.36 -15.00
CA LEU A 510 -4.26 -18.66 -16.29
C LEU A 510 -3.20 -18.77 -17.40
N LYS A 511 -3.07 -19.95 -17.99
CA LYS A 511 -2.17 -20.17 -19.14
C LYS A 511 -2.67 -19.46 -20.38
N LEU A 512 -1.80 -18.65 -20.97
CA LEU A 512 -1.99 -17.90 -22.21
C LEU A 512 -1.00 -18.35 -23.26
N LYS A 513 -1.36 -18.14 -24.53
CA LYS A 513 -0.53 -18.43 -25.70
C LYS A 513 -0.14 -17.14 -26.42
N ARG A 514 0.83 -17.24 -27.32
CA ARG A 514 1.18 -16.15 -28.22
C ARG A 514 -0.07 -15.61 -28.94
N ASN A 515 -0.17 -14.29 -29.02
CA ASN A 515 -1.28 -13.51 -29.55
C ASN A 515 -2.55 -13.50 -28.72
N ASP A 516 -2.60 -14.14 -27.54
CA ASP A 516 -3.71 -13.89 -26.62
C ASP A 516 -3.66 -12.44 -26.16
N LEU A 517 -4.84 -11.83 -25.98
CA LEU A 517 -5.02 -10.47 -25.52
C LEU A 517 -5.64 -10.48 -24.12
N ILE A 518 -5.01 -9.81 -23.21
CA ILE A 518 -5.55 -9.45 -21.90
C ILE A 518 -6.08 -8.02 -22.02
N ARG A 519 -7.36 -7.81 -21.76
CA ARG A 519 -7.98 -6.51 -21.70
C ARG A 519 -8.43 -6.24 -20.27
N ILE A 520 -7.90 -5.21 -19.66
CA ILE A 520 -8.23 -4.78 -18.30
C ILE A 520 -9.11 -3.55 -18.42
N LYS A 521 -10.22 -3.55 -17.67
CA LYS A 521 -11.11 -2.41 -17.52
C LYS A 521 -11.30 -2.10 -16.04
N THR A 522 -10.88 -0.93 -15.64
CA THR A 522 -11.20 -0.41 -14.31
C THR A 522 -12.44 0.47 -14.37
N GLY A 523 -13.19 0.47 -13.29
CA GLY A 523 -14.46 1.18 -13.17
C GLY A 523 -14.30 2.66 -12.88
N SER A 524 -15.40 3.40 -12.98
CA SER A 524 -15.52 4.77 -12.51
C SER A 524 -15.73 4.80 -11.00
N GLY A 525 -15.36 5.92 -10.35
CA GLY A 525 -15.76 6.22 -8.99
C GLY A 525 -17.25 6.57 -8.88
N GLY A 526 -17.75 6.64 -7.64
CA GLY A 526 -19.10 7.12 -7.33
C GLY A 526 -19.26 8.62 -7.59
N SER A 527 -20.47 9.09 -7.81
CA SER A 527 -20.77 10.51 -8.07
C SER A 527 -21.32 11.21 -6.85
N TRP A 528 -21.36 12.54 -6.93
CA TRP A 528 -21.81 13.44 -5.87
C TRP A 528 -23.01 14.27 -6.32
N GLY A 529 -24.09 14.27 -5.52
CA GLY A 529 -25.27 15.11 -5.71
C GLY A 529 -26.19 14.68 -6.85
N ASP A 530 -27.40 15.26 -6.92
CA ASP A 530 -28.41 14.91 -7.92
C ASP A 530 -27.89 15.25 -9.34
N PRO A 531 -27.94 14.31 -10.31
CA PRO A 531 -27.59 14.55 -11.71
C PRO A 531 -28.33 15.75 -12.36
N LYS A 532 -29.54 16.08 -11.88
CA LYS A 532 -30.32 17.23 -12.39
C LYS A 532 -29.66 18.57 -12.11
N ASP A 533 -28.79 18.64 -11.09
CA ASP A 533 -28.08 19.85 -10.68
C ASP A 533 -26.74 20.01 -11.40
N ARG A 534 -26.41 19.13 -12.38
CA ARG A 534 -25.15 19.21 -13.12
C ARG A 534 -25.13 20.44 -14.03
N ASP A 535 -24.04 21.22 -13.93
CA ASP A 535 -23.83 22.41 -14.75
C ASP A 535 -23.82 22.08 -16.25
N ARG A 536 -24.49 22.92 -17.04
CA ARG A 536 -24.64 22.72 -18.49
C ARG A 536 -23.28 22.67 -19.21
N ASN A 537 -22.31 23.50 -18.80
CA ASN A 537 -20.97 23.49 -19.42
C ASN A 537 -20.24 22.17 -19.14
N LEU A 538 -20.45 21.57 -17.97
CA LEU A 538 -19.89 20.24 -17.66
C LEU A 538 -20.54 19.14 -18.50
N ILE A 539 -21.84 19.22 -18.74
CA ILE A 539 -22.54 18.29 -19.65
C ILE A 539 -22.01 18.41 -21.08
N GLU A 540 -21.84 19.63 -21.59
CA GLU A 540 -21.31 19.89 -22.92
C GLU A 540 -19.86 19.40 -23.06
N ARG A 541 -19.04 19.60 -22.02
CA ARG A 541 -17.68 19.07 -21.93
C ARG A 541 -17.66 17.55 -21.99
N ASP A 542 -18.48 16.89 -21.20
CA ASP A 542 -18.55 15.45 -21.16
C ASP A 542 -18.98 14.85 -22.51
N LYS A 543 -19.93 15.48 -23.19
CA LYS A 543 -20.32 15.11 -24.57
C LYS A 543 -19.19 15.30 -25.57
N LYS A 544 -18.50 16.45 -25.50
CA LYS A 544 -17.40 16.79 -26.40
C LYS A 544 -16.24 15.80 -26.32
N TYR A 545 -15.93 15.31 -25.11
CA TYR A 545 -14.82 14.39 -24.86
C TYR A 545 -15.26 12.93 -24.73
N GLU A 546 -16.52 12.64 -25.01
CA GLU A 546 -17.11 11.29 -24.97
C GLU A 546 -16.97 10.59 -23.59
N TYR A 547 -17.00 11.38 -22.49
CA TYR A 547 -16.80 10.85 -21.15
C TYR A 547 -18.00 10.06 -20.59
N LEU A 548 -19.16 10.12 -21.24
CA LEU A 548 -20.39 9.50 -20.76
C LEU A 548 -20.54 8.01 -21.12
N GLY A 549 -19.56 7.43 -21.84
CA GLY A 549 -19.69 6.08 -22.37
C GLY A 549 -20.85 5.98 -23.37
N GLY A 550 -21.10 4.82 -23.94
CA GLY A 550 -22.14 4.60 -24.97
C GLY A 550 -23.60 4.92 -24.57
N ALA A 551 -23.84 5.69 -23.51
CA ALA A 551 -25.15 6.19 -23.13
C ALA A 551 -25.47 7.46 -23.92
N THR A 552 -26.02 7.27 -25.12
CA THR A 552 -26.78 8.32 -25.81
C THR A 552 -28.08 8.51 -25.05
N ASP A 553 -28.27 9.73 -24.53
CA ASP A 553 -29.42 10.40 -23.92
C ASP A 553 -29.39 10.57 -22.42
#